data_05576c7c5049ee4e1944abd169616f74
#
_entry.id   05576c7c5049ee4e1944abd169616f74
#
_cell.length_a   1.000
_cell.length_b   1.000
_cell.length_c   1.000
_cell.angle_alpha   90.00
_cell.angle_beta   90.00
_cell.angle_gamma   90.00
#
_symmetry.space_group_name_H-M   'P 1'
#
loop_
_entity.id
_entity.type
_entity.pdbx_description
1 polymer ?
#
loop_
_entity_poly.entity_id
_entity_poly.type
_entity_poly.pdbx_seq_one_letter_code
_entity_poly.pdbx_strand_id
1 'polypeptide(L)'
;MLNEGDVVNLNGSDELGGWCGGCNVMTDEDGNGVYEITMNLPTNKLYEYKFTINGWNAQESFSEADGCAYQAPGSPYWNRPLELGNLEQTVTLNTSCYNTCEECIDYVGVVKGTWRLDGYKVGPGKDDGSWWTFNPADQNRDCHTDDTYTFGDGTFSIDHGTETWLESWQGVSSEGCGAPIAPHVNNNTHSYTVNGKMITVTGEGAYIGLAKAHNTGEDGNSGGSITYEILEFSSTKLRLTLDFCNGGCFWTYDLVKQ
;
A
#
# COMPACT_ATOMS: atom_id res chain seq x y z
N MET A 1 15.76 -2.62 -3.80
CA MET A 1 14.97 -2.25 -4.99
C MET A 1 15.66 -2.85 -6.20
N LEU A 2 14.91 -3.42 -7.15
CA LEU A 2 15.42 -3.86 -8.44
C LEU A 2 15.78 -2.62 -9.29
N ASN A 3 16.82 -2.74 -10.10
CA ASN A 3 17.18 -1.72 -11.09
C ASN A 3 16.55 -2.08 -12.44
N GLU A 4 16.43 -1.10 -13.32
CA GLU A 4 16.02 -1.36 -14.70
C GLU A 4 16.98 -2.35 -15.37
N GLY A 5 16.43 -3.43 -15.92
CA GLY A 5 17.18 -4.51 -16.55
C GLY A 5 17.61 -5.65 -15.62
N ASP A 6 17.30 -5.59 -14.32
CA ASP A 6 17.54 -6.73 -13.44
C ASP A 6 16.62 -7.90 -13.82
N VAL A 7 17.16 -9.10 -13.76
CA VAL A 7 16.46 -10.36 -14.06
C VAL A 7 16.20 -11.10 -12.77
N VAL A 8 14.94 -11.33 -12.44
CA VAL A 8 14.52 -12.13 -11.28
C VAL A 8 14.44 -13.59 -11.68
N ASN A 9 15.02 -14.45 -10.84
CA ASN A 9 15.05 -15.89 -11.09
C ASN A 9 14.53 -16.65 -9.85
N LEU A 10 13.81 -17.75 -10.10
CA LEU A 10 13.56 -18.78 -9.11
C LEU A 10 14.64 -19.85 -9.24
N ASN A 11 15.39 -20.09 -8.18
CA ASN A 11 16.38 -21.16 -8.11
C ASN A 11 15.99 -22.17 -7.05
N GLY A 12 16.07 -23.44 -7.39
CA GLY A 12 15.68 -24.46 -6.43
C GLY A 12 16.26 -25.83 -6.74
N SER A 13 15.91 -26.77 -5.88
CA SER A 13 16.32 -28.16 -5.97
C SER A 13 15.68 -28.87 -7.17
N ASP A 14 16.36 -29.89 -7.68
CA ASP A 14 15.86 -30.84 -8.66
C ASP A 14 15.18 -30.19 -9.87
N GLU A 15 13.87 -30.43 -10.07
CA GLU A 15 13.08 -29.91 -11.18
C GLU A 15 12.90 -28.38 -11.15
N LEU A 16 13.25 -27.74 -10.05
CA LEU A 16 13.35 -26.27 -9.96
C LEU A 16 14.68 -25.72 -10.51
N GLY A 17 15.35 -26.49 -11.35
CA GLY A 17 16.57 -26.10 -12.07
C GLY A 17 17.87 -26.57 -11.46
N GLY A 18 17.85 -27.36 -10.38
CA GLY A 18 19.08 -27.90 -9.77
C GLY A 18 20.09 -26.84 -9.37
N TRP A 19 19.63 -25.69 -8.89
CA TRP A 19 20.45 -24.55 -8.46
C TRP A 19 21.28 -23.93 -9.60
N CYS A 20 20.74 -23.86 -10.81
CA CYS A 20 21.49 -23.42 -11.99
C CYS A 20 21.73 -21.89 -12.10
N GLY A 21 21.17 -21.10 -11.23
CA GLY A 21 21.33 -19.65 -11.16
C GLY A 21 20.41 -18.83 -12.09
N GLY A 22 20.26 -19.20 -13.33
CA GLY A 22 19.48 -18.41 -14.30
C GLY A 22 18.49 -19.20 -15.16
N CYS A 23 18.18 -20.45 -14.79
CA CYS A 23 17.33 -21.32 -15.60
C CYS A 23 15.85 -20.93 -15.58
N ASN A 24 15.35 -20.45 -14.47
CA ASN A 24 13.94 -20.14 -14.31
C ASN A 24 13.78 -18.63 -14.15
N VAL A 25 13.62 -17.94 -15.27
CA VAL A 25 13.37 -16.49 -15.29
C VAL A 25 11.91 -16.25 -14.94
N MET A 26 11.68 -15.35 -13.99
CA MET A 26 10.36 -14.85 -13.63
C MET A 26 10.06 -13.57 -14.40
N THR A 27 8.79 -13.33 -14.72
CA THR A 27 8.34 -12.16 -15.48
C THR A 27 7.33 -11.33 -14.69
N ASP A 28 7.33 -10.04 -14.93
CA ASP A 28 6.34 -9.07 -14.46
C ASP A 28 5.66 -8.49 -15.72
N GLU A 29 4.68 -9.23 -16.26
CA GLU A 29 4.06 -8.89 -17.55
C GLU A 29 3.10 -7.70 -17.47
N ASP A 30 2.49 -7.47 -16.32
CA ASP A 30 1.53 -6.39 -16.10
C ASP A 30 2.15 -5.13 -15.46
N GLY A 31 3.45 -5.19 -15.12
CA GLY A 31 4.22 -4.07 -14.59
C GLY A 31 3.83 -3.67 -13.16
N ASN A 32 3.27 -4.60 -12.39
CA ASN A 32 2.83 -4.32 -11.02
C ASN A 32 3.93 -4.51 -9.96
N GLY A 33 5.14 -4.94 -10.38
CA GLY A 33 6.27 -5.22 -9.50
C GLY A 33 6.26 -6.62 -8.88
N VAL A 34 5.29 -7.46 -9.24
CA VAL A 34 5.22 -8.87 -8.84
C VAL A 34 5.74 -9.74 -9.98
N TYR A 35 6.80 -10.48 -9.70
CA TYR A 35 7.39 -11.41 -10.65
C TYR A 35 6.77 -12.79 -10.50
N GLU A 36 6.37 -13.41 -11.61
CA GLU A 36 5.65 -14.68 -11.62
C GLU A 36 6.33 -15.73 -12.48
N ILE A 37 6.14 -16.99 -12.12
CA ILE A 37 6.52 -18.15 -12.94
C ILE A 37 5.56 -19.31 -12.69
N THR A 38 5.16 -20.00 -13.75
CA THR A 38 4.38 -21.24 -13.66
C THR A 38 5.24 -22.42 -14.05
N MET A 39 5.23 -23.47 -13.22
CA MET A 39 6.04 -24.66 -13.43
C MET A 39 5.22 -25.93 -13.23
N ASN A 40 5.54 -26.97 -13.99
CA ASN A 40 4.99 -28.32 -13.79
C ASN A 40 5.98 -29.12 -12.96
N LEU A 41 5.57 -29.50 -11.76
CA LEU A 41 6.43 -30.19 -10.81
C LEU A 41 5.83 -31.55 -10.40
N PRO A 42 6.62 -32.62 -10.25
CA PRO A 42 6.19 -33.87 -9.65
C PRO A 42 5.57 -33.67 -8.26
N THR A 43 4.48 -34.40 -8.03
CA THR A 43 3.79 -34.43 -6.72
C THR A 43 4.50 -35.29 -5.68
N ASN A 44 4.02 -35.24 -4.45
CA ASN A 44 4.52 -36.04 -3.31
C ASN A 44 6.02 -35.82 -3.04
N LYS A 45 6.44 -34.55 -3.06
CA LYS A 45 7.84 -34.16 -2.93
C LYS A 45 7.97 -32.81 -2.21
N LEU A 46 9.02 -32.68 -1.42
CA LEU A 46 9.47 -31.43 -0.84
C LEU A 46 10.56 -30.83 -1.74
N TYR A 47 10.33 -29.62 -2.19
CA TYR A 47 11.29 -28.80 -2.91
C TYR A 47 11.84 -27.71 -2.01
N GLU A 48 13.05 -27.29 -2.29
CA GLU A 48 13.65 -26.10 -1.73
C GLU A 48 13.88 -25.08 -2.84
N TYR A 49 13.57 -23.82 -2.59
CA TYR A 49 13.83 -22.75 -3.55
C TYR A 49 14.18 -21.42 -2.88
N LYS A 50 14.71 -20.51 -3.65
CA LYS A 50 14.92 -19.10 -3.29
C LYS A 50 14.84 -18.24 -4.54
N PHE A 51 14.59 -16.97 -4.32
CA PHE A 51 14.67 -15.97 -5.38
C PHE A 51 16.09 -15.43 -5.48
N THR A 52 16.51 -15.16 -6.71
CA THR A 52 17.82 -14.58 -7.00
C THR A 52 17.68 -13.48 -8.04
N ILE A 53 18.68 -12.61 -8.12
CA ILE A 53 18.71 -11.50 -9.08
C ILE A 53 19.98 -11.66 -9.92
N ASN A 54 19.80 -11.56 -11.26
CA ASN A 54 20.88 -11.71 -12.23
C ASN A 54 21.70 -13.00 -11.99
N GLY A 55 21.00 -14.12 -11.93
CA GLY A 55 21.58 -15.40 -11.54
C GLY A 55 21.93 -15.44 -10.05
N TRP A 56 23.21 -15.53 -9.71
CA TRP A 56 23.70 -15.53 -8.33
C TRP A 56 24.32 -14.21 -7.88
N ASN A 57 24.11 -13.10 -8.60
CA ASN A 57 24.68 -11.81 -8.20
C ASN A 57 24.09 -11.30 -6.89
N ALA A 58 22.79 -11.57 -6.67
CA ALA A 58 22.15 -11.44 -5.37
C ALA A 58 21.23 -12.63 -5.14
N GLN A 59 21.08 -13.06 -3.90
CA GLN A 59 20.24 -14.19 -3.51
C GLN A 59 19.60 -13.94 -2.15
N GLU A 60 18.47 -14.57 -1.89
CA GLU A 60 17.88 -14.61 -0.56
C GLU A 60 18.81 -15.28 0.43
N SER A 61 18.85 -14.74 1.65
CA SER A 61 19.66 -15.25 2.76
C SER A 61 18.75 -15.39 3.98
N PHE A 62 18.48 -16.62 4.37
CA PHE A 62 17.67 -16.98 5.53
C PHE A 62 18.50 -17.65 6.61
N SER A 63 17.94 -17.73 7.81
CA SER A 63 18.48 -18.35 9.00
C SER A 63 17.40 -19.18 9.71
N GLU A 64 17.78 -19.87 10.79
CA GLU A 64 16.85 -20.59 11.66
C GLU A 64 15.74 -19.69 12.27
N ALA A 65 16.03 -18.40 12.41
CA ALA A 65 15.07 -17.43 12.96
C ALA A 65 13.94 -17.04 11.98
N ASP A 66 14.11 -17.35 10.68
CA ASP A 66 13.17 -17.00 9.64
C ASP A 66 12.13 -18.12 9.49
N GLY A 67 10.89 -17.86 9.96
CA GLY A 67 9.82 -18.86 10.07
C GLY A 67 9.34 -19.48 8.75
N CYS A 68 9.68 -18.90 7.60
CA CYS A 68 9.40 -19.47 6.27
C CYS A 68 10.57 -20.26 5.69
N ALA A 69 11.68 -20.37 6.41
CA ALA A 69 12.88 -21.02 5.92
C ALA A 69 12.97 -22.47 6.41
N TYR A 70 13.53 -23.30 5.55
CA TYR A 70 13.81 -24.71 5.78
C TYR A 70 15.28 -25.00 5.47
N GLN A 71 15.90 -25.83 6.27
CA GLN A 71 17.24 -26.33 6.03
C GLN A 71 17.18 -27.85 5.84
N ALA A 72 17.54 -28.32 4.66
CA ALA A 72 17.63 -29.76 4.42
C ALA A 72 18.74 -30.41 5.30
N PRO A 73 18.53 -31.64 5.74
CA PRO A 73 19.53 -32.34 6.52
C PRO A 73 20.91 -32.37 5.84
N GLY A 74 21.91 -31.81 6.53
CA GLY A 74 23.28 -31.71 6.01
C GLY A 74 23.57 -30.54 5.06
N SER A 75 22.59 -29.71 4.72
CA SER A 75 22.80 -28.48 3.98
C SER A 75 23.27 -27.35 4.91
N PRO A 76 24.22 -26.49 4.48
CA PRO A 76 24.57 -25.29 5.22
C PRO A 76 23.61 -24.12 4.92
N TYR A 77 22.65 -24.29 3.98
CA TYR A 77 21.81 -23.22 3.47
C TYR A 77 20.36 -23.36 3.95
N TRP A 78 19.73 -22.21 4.19
CA TRP A 78 18.32 -22.08 4.47
C TRP A 78 17.61 -21.57 3.21
N ASN A 79 16.52 -22.22 2.83
CA ASN A 79 15.76 -21.94 1.61
C ASN A 79 14.25 -21.93 1.92
N ARG A 80 13.43 -21.48 1.01
CA ARG A 80 11.97 -21.62 1.10
C ARG A 80 11.57 -23.06 0.83
N PRO A 81 10.72 -23.69 1.65
CA PRO A 81 10.16 -25.01 1.33
C PRO A 81 8.93 -24.88 0.43
N LEU A 82 8.75 -25.83 -0.48
CA LEU A 82 7.51 -26.08 -1.21
C LEU A 82 7.19 -27.56 -1.11
N GLU A 83 6.22 -27.91 -0.27
CA GLU A 83 5.76 -29.28 -0.13
C GLU A 83 4.54 -29.52 -1.04
N LEU A 84 4.70 -30.38 -2.04
CA LEU A 84 3.62 -30.81 -2.90
C LEU A 84 3.07 -32.17 -2.43
N GLY A 85 1.79 -32.19 -2.15
CA GLY A 85 1.05 -33.41 -1.78
C GLY A 85 0.94 -34.40 -2.94
N ASN A 86 0.16 -35.43 -2.73
CA ASN A 86 0.00 -36.54 -3.68
C ASN A 86 -1.09 -36.33 -4.76
N LEU A 87 -1.76 -35.18 -4.76
CA LEU A 87 -2.81 -34.86 -5.73
C LEU A 87 -2.28 -33.96 -6.84
N GLU A 88 -2.59 -34.28 -8.07
CA GLU A 88 -2.37 -33.40 -9.21
C GLU A 88 -3.36 -32.25 -9.14
N GLN A 89 -2.85 -31.04 -8.91
CA GLN A 89 -3.65 -29.82 -8.83
C GLN A 89 -2.79 -28.59 -9.13
N THR A 90 -3.41 -27.51 -9.53
CA THR A 90 -2.75 -26.20 -9.56
C THR A 90 -2.65 -25.65 -8.15
N VAL A 91 -1.44 -25.31 -7.72
CA VAL A 91 -1.15 -24.63 -6.46
C VAL A 91 -0.64 -23.24 -6.78
N THR A 92 -1.34 -22.22 -6.31
CA THR A 92 -0.86 -20.84 -6.38
C THR A 92 -0.28 -20.47 -5.02
N LEU A 93 0.98 -20.05 -5.02
CA LEU A 93 1.63 -19.56 -3.80
C LEU A 93 1.28 -18.09 -3.58
N ASN A 94 1.21 -17.70 -2.33
CA ASN A 94 1.08 -16.29 -1.97
C ASN A 94 2.31 -15.50 -2.41
N THR A 95 2.10 -14.23 -2.77
CA THR A 95 3.20 -13.32 -3.10
C THR A 95 4.15 -13.17 -1.91
N SER A 96 5.42 -13.44 -2.16
CA SER A 96 6.46 -13.38 -1.12
C SER A 96 7.41 -12.23 -1.39
N CYS A 97 7.72 -11.42 -0.39
CA CYS A 97 8.77 -10.42 -0.49
C CYS A 97 10.16 -11.06 -0.54
N TYR A 98 11.03 -10.48 -1.37
CA TYR A 98 12.42 -10.90 -1.45
C TYR A 98 13.12 -10.77 -0.10
N ASN A 99 13.81 -11.83 0.31
CA ASN A 99 14.63 -11.91 1.53
C ASN A 99 13.86 -11.67 2.85
N THR A 100 12.55 -11.98 2.90
CA THR A 100 11.75 -11.96 4.11
C THR A 100 10.66 -13.02 4.07
N CYS A 101 10.15 -13.42 5.24
CA CYS A 101 9.01 -14.33 5.36
C CYS A 101 7.65 -13.63 5.28
N GLU A 102 7.64 -12.33 5.23
CA GLU A 102 6.39 -11.56 5.15
C GLU A 102 5.75 -11.70 3.76
N GLU A 103 4.43 -11.70 3.73
CA GLU A 103 3.67 -11.63 2.49
C GLU A 103 3.90 -10.25 1.84
N CYS A 104 4.19 -10.24 0.56
CA CYS A 104 4.28 -9.01 -0.21
C CYS A 104 2.89 -8.50 -0.56
N ILE A 105 2.62 -7.29 -0.11
CA ILE A 105 1.38 -6.60 -0.42
C ILE A 105 1.67 -5.59 -1.53
N ASP A 106 0.95 -5.71 -2.64
CA ASP A 106 0.90 -4.66 -3.67
C ASP A 106 0.08 -3.48 -3.15
N TYR A 107 0.73 -2.59 -2.40
CA TYR A 107 0.07 -1.41 -1.87
C TYR A 107 -0.36 -0.42 -2.97
N VAL A 108 0.24 -0.45 -4.16
CA VAL A 108 -0.21 0.35 -5.30
C VAL A 108 -1.58 -0.14 -5.77
N GLY A 109 -1.72 -1.45 -5.98
CA GLY A 109 -3.00 -2.08 -6.32
C GLY A 109 -4.06 -1.91 -5.23
N VAL A 110 -3.65 -1.95 -3.94
CA VAL A 110 -4.55 -1.71 -2.81
C VAL A 110 -5.20 -0.34 -2.89
N VAL A 111 -4.43 0.74 -3.13
CA VAL A 111 -4.96 2.10 -3.14
C VAL A 111 -5.66 2.48 -4.44
N LYS A 112 -5.35 1.83 -5.56
CA LYS A 112 -5.85 2.15 -6.89
C LYS A 112 -7.39 2.10 -6.97
N GLY A 113 -7.99 3.13 -7.57
CA GLY A 113 -9.43 3.28 -7.74
C GLY A 113 -9.98 4.52 -7.08
N THR A 114 -11.31 4.61 -7.00
CA THR A 114 -12.03 5.74 -6.39
C THR A 114 -12.53 5.36 -5.01
N TRP A 115 -12.26 6.24 -4.06
CA TRP A 115 -12.60 6.07 -2.65
C TRP A 115 -13.41 7.27 -2.16
N ARG A 116 -14.45 7.04 -1.39
CA ARG A 116 -15.26 8.07 -0.74
C ARG A 116 -14.91 8.14 0.75
N LEU A 117 -14.87 9.35 1.29
CA LEU A 117 -14.70 9.55 2.73
C LEU A 117 -15.93 9.01 3.48
N ASP A 118 -15.74 8.13 4.45
CA ASP A 118 -16.82 7.54 5.25
C ASP A 118 -16.82 8.02 6.70
N GLY A 119 -15.65 8.40 7.20
CA GLY A 119 -15.50 8.91 8.55
C GLY A 119 -14.08 9.33 8.86
N TYR A 120 -13.91 10.06 9.97
CA TYR A 120 -12.60 10.46 10.42
C TYR A 120 -12.60 10.80 11.93
N LYS A 121 -11.44 10.72 12.53
CA LYS A 121 -11.24 10.93 13.96
C LYS A 121 -9.84 11.41 14.26
N VAL A 122 -9.64 12.02 15.44
CA VAL A 122 -8.35 12.53 15.89
C VAL A 122 -8.07 12.18 17.35
N GLY A 123 -6.82 11.86 17.62
CA GLY A 123 -6.35 11.50 18.95
C GLY A 123 -4.83 11.44 19.06
N PRO A 124 -4.31 11.08 20.25
CA PRO A 124 -2.87 11.00 20.51
C PRO A 124 -2.20 9.76 19.92
N GLY A 125 -2.98 8.83 19.38
CA GLY A 125 -2.49 7.60 18.78
C GLY A 125 -3.12 7.33 17.42
N LYS A 126 -2.49 6.45 16.65
CA LYS A 126 -3.05 5.94 15.39
C LYS A 126 -4.36 5.23 15.71
N ASP A 127 -5.39 5.50 14.92
CA ASP A 127 -6.74 4.94 15.10
C ASP A 127 -7.45 5.34 16.41
N ASP A 128 -6.94 6.35 17.11
CA ASP A 128 -7.51 6.89 18.33
C ASP A 128 -8.43 8.08 18.00
N GLY A 129 -9.66 8.06 18.53
CA GLY A 129 -10.65 9.13 18.37
C GLY A 129 -10.96 9.85 19.67
N SER A 130 -10.10 9.73 20.69
CA SER A 130 -10.39 10.24 22.04
C SER A 130 -10.48 11.77 22.15
N TRP A 131 -9.86 12.52 21.22
CA TRP A 131 -10.01 13.97 21.18
C TRP A 131 -11.28 14.39 20.45
N TRP A 132 -11.57 13.73 19.34
CA TRP A 132 -12.77 13.97 18.56
C TRP A 132 -13.00 12.85 17.52
N THR A 133 -14.26 12.54 17.27
CA THR A 133 -14.68 11.56 16.25
C THR A 133 -15.88 12.12 15.48
N PHE A 134 -15.83 12.01 14.16
CA PHE A 134 -16.94 12.36 13.28
C PHE A 134 -18.16 11.48 13.57
N ASN A 135 -19.31 12.13 13.77
CA ASN A 135 -20.58 11.47 13.94
C ASN A 135 -21.58 12.05 12.91
N PRO A 136 -21.97 11.30 11.88
CA PRO A 136 -22.86 11.78 10.84
C PRO A 136 -24.19 12.33 11.38
N ALA A 137 -24.73 11.75 12.47
CA ALA A 137 -26.01 12.16 13.07
C ALA A 137 -25.97 13.56 13.69
N ASP A 138 -24.80 14.05 14.11
CA ASP A 138 -24.70 15.24 14.95
C ASP A 138 -24.00 16.43 14.25
N GLN A 139 -23.33 16.23 13.11
CA GLN A 139 -22.36 17.21 12.62
C GLN A 139 -22.69 17.84 11.26
N ASN A 140 -23.75 17.40 10.61
CA ASN A 140 -24.25 17.98 9.36
C ASN A 140 -23.16 18.28 8.31
N ARG A 141 -22.21 17.30 8.14
CA ARG A 141 -21.07 17.39 7.21
C ARG A 141 -21.22 16.43 6.03
N ASP A 142 -22.44 16.25 5.54
CA ASP A 142 -22.72 15.33 4.43
C ASP A 142 -21.92 15.71 3.18
N CYS A 143 -21.73 17.03 2.95
CA CYS A 143 -20.91 17.57 1.88
C CYS A 143 -19.41 17.26 2.00
N HIS A 144 -18.95 16.72 3.11
CA HIS A 144 -17.58 16.29 3.29
C HIS A 144 -17.43 14.77 3.14
N THR A 145 -18.47 14.04 3.52
CA THR A 145 -18.45 12.57 3.43
C THR A 145 -18.91 12.06 2.06
N ASP A 146 -19.28 12.93 1.12
CA ASP A 146 -19.47 12.58 -0.29
C ASP A 146 -18.24 12.91 -1.16
N ASP A 147 -17.23 13.59 -0.62
CA ASP A 147 -15.94 13.81 -1.28
C ASP A 147 -15.29 12.49 -1.69
N THR A 148 -14.75 12.46 -2.92
CA THR A 148 -14.08 11.27 -3.45
C THR A 148 -12.64 11.55 -3.85
N TYR A 149 -11.81 10.52 -3.68
CA TYR A 149 -10.37 10.49 -3.93
C TYR A 149 -10.06 9.40 -4.94
N THR A 150 -9.52 9.75 -6.10
CA THR A 150 -9.22 8.79 -7.15
C THR A 150 -7.71 8.64 -7.35
N PHE A 151 -7.23 7.41 -7.19
CA PHE A 151 -5.85 7.00 -7.46
C PHE A 151 -5.80 6.25 -8.79
N GLY A 152 -5.20 6.89 -9.80
CA GLY A 152 -4.96 6.32 -11.13
C GLY A 152 -3.52 5.79 -11.26
N ASP A 153 -3.01 5.73 -12.49
CA ASP A 153 -1.61 5.35 -12.76
C ASP A 153 -0.69 6.54 -12.46
N GLY A 154 -0.22 6.62 -11.20
CA GLY A 154 0.60 7.73 -10.70
C GLY A 154 -0.11 9.07 -10.56
N THR A 155 -1.40 9.13 -10.86
CA THR A 155 -2.24 10.34 -10.77
C THR A 155 -3.17 10.26 -9.58
N PHE A 156 -3.41 11.40 -8.95
CA PHE A 156 -4.34 11.56 -7.84
C PHE A 156 -5.28 12.73 -8.12
N SER A 157 -6.55 12.57 -7.85
CA SER A 157 -7.54 13.64 -7.99
C SER A 157 -8.58 13.60 -6.87
N ILE A 158 -9.16 14.76 -6.58
CA ILE A 158 -10.25 14.93 -5.61
C ILE A 158 -11.47 15.46 -6.35
N ASP A 159 -12.62 14.91 -6.03
CA ASP A 159 -13.91 15.45 -6.48
C ASP A 159 -14.78 15.74 -5.24
N HIS A 160 -15.08 17.00 -5.05
CA HIS A 160 -15.92 17.55 -3.98
C HIS A 160 -17.40 17.69 -4.39
N GLY A 161 -17.78 17.23 -5.57
CA GLY A 161 -19.10 17.52 -6.09
C GLY A 161 -19.34 19.03 -6.27
N THR A 162 -20.43 19.53 -5.75
CA THR A 162 -20.79 20.97 -5.80
C THR A 162 -20.35 21.74 -4.55
N GLU A 163 -20.15 21.07 -3.44
CA GLU A 163 -19.76 21.66 -2.16
C GLU A 163 -18.95 20.68 -1.32
N THR A 164 -18.13 21.21 -0.42
CA THR A 164 -17.36 20.47 0.58
C THR A 164 -17.39 21.20 1.91
N TRP A 165 -16.85 20.59 2.96
CA TRP A 165 -16.72 21.24 4.25
C TRP A 165 -15.63 22.31 4.24
N LEU A 166 -16.03 23.56 4.52
CA LEU A 166 -15.12 24.70 4.62
C LEU A 166 -14.91 25.11 6.08
N GLU A 167 -13.69 25.48 6.39
CA GLU A 167 -13.25 25.94 7.71
C GLU A 167 -12.81 27.41 7.67
N SER A 168 -12.83 28.10 8.83
CA SER A 168 -12.58 29.54 8.93
C SER A 168 -11.23 29.99 8.36
N TRP A 169 -10.21 29.14 8.40
CA TRP A 169 -8.88 29.44 7.82
C TRP A 169 -8.92 29.62 6.28
N GLN A 170 -9.94 29.09 5.61
CA GLN A 170 -10.17 29.26 4.17
C GLN A 170 -10.84 30.61 3.81
N GLY A 171 -11.06 31.48 4.81
CA GLY A 171 -11.62 32.82 4.61
C GLY A 171 -13.15 32.90 4.63
N VAL A 172 -13.84 31.83 5.02
CA VAL A 172 -15.29 31.86 5.25
C VAL A 172 -15.64 32.44 6.62
N SER A 173 -16.79 33.07 6.74
CA SER A 173 -17.23 33.70 7.99
C SER A 173 -17.68 32.72 9.05
N SER A 174 -18.09 31.52 8.64
CA SER A 174 -18.48 30.41 9.51
C SER A 174 -18.16 29.09 8.82
N GLU A 175 -17.80 28.09 9.61
CA GLU A 175 -17.61 26.73 9.10
C GLU A 175 -18.92 26.12 8.60
N GLY A 176 -18.86 25.39 7.52
CA GLY A 176 -20.04 24.76 6.90
C GLY A 176 -19.80 24.30 5.47
N CYS A 177 -20.83 23.70 4.89
CA CYS A 177 -20.81 23.30 3.48
C CYS A 177 -20.79 24.52 2.56
N GLY A 178 -19.95 24.47 1.52
CA GLY A 178 -19.84 25.51 0.53
C GLY A 178 -19.03 25.09 -0.69
N ALA A 179 -19.04 25.91 -1.75
CA ALA A 179 -18.27 25.61 -2.95
C ALA A 179 -16.77 25.53 -2.64
N PRO A 180 -16.07 24.56 -3.23
CA PRO A 180 -14.63 24.39 -3.01
C PRO A 180 -13.83 25.66 -3.27
N ILE A 181 -12.85 25.97 -2.40
CA ILE A 181 -12.04 27.19 -2.46
C ILE A 181 -10.60 26.80 -2.84
N ALA A 182 -10.02 27.52 -3.82
CA ALA A 182 -8.64 27.30 -4.25
C ALA A 182 -7.65 27.38 -3.06
N PRO A 183 -6.62 26.51 -3.04
CA PRO A 183 -6.22 25.56 -4.07
C PRO A 183 -6.99 24.22 -4.05
N HIS A 184 -7.91 24.00 -3.11
CA HIS A 184 -8.66 22.78 -2.86
C HIS A 184 -9.93 22.75 -3.71
N VAL A 185 -9.79 22.61 -5.03
CA VAL A 185 -10.89 22.64 -6.00
C VAL A 185 -10.92 21.38 -6.85
N ASN A 186 -12.08 21.09 -7.43
CA ASN A 186 -12.26 20.02 -8.39
C ASN A 186 -11.38 20.19 -9.63
N ASN A 187 -11.16 19.09 -10.36
CA ASN A 187 -10.45 19.04 -11.64
C ASN A 187 -8.94 19.35 -11.58
N ASN A 188 -8.34 19.44 -10.40
CA ASN A 188 -6.90 19.43 -10.26
C ASN A 188 -6.41 18.00 -10.34
N THR A 189 -5.41 17.75 -11.19
CA THR A 189 -4.71 16.48 -11.24
C THR A 189 -3.40 16.63 -10.50
N HIS A 190 -3.25 15.83 -9.48
CA HIS A 190 -2.05 15.71 -8.63
C HIS A 190 -1.31 14.44 -8.95
N SER A 191 -0.17 14.21 -8.32
CA SER A 191 0.53 12.93 -8.36
C SER A 191 0.48 12.25 -6.99
N TYR A 192 0.73 10.94 -6.99
CA TYR A 192 1.00 10.21 -5.76
C TYR A 192 2.08 9.16 -5.94
N THR A 193 2.68 8.76 -4.84
CA THR A 193 3.60 7.63 -4.76
C THR A 193 3.22 6.73 -3.59
N VAL A 194 3.53 5.45 -3.72
CA VAL A 194 3.37 4.46 -2.66
C VAL A 194 4.71 3.81 -2.37
N ASN A 195 5.10 3.79 -1.10
CA ASN A 195 6.31 3.13 -0.63
C ASN A 195 5.97 2.29 0.60
N GLY A 196 5.76 0.98 0.40
CA GLY A 196 5.18 0.13 1.43
C GLY A 196 3.82 0.68 1.87
N LYS A 197 3.61 0.83 3.16
CA LYS A 197 2.37 1.38 3.74
C LYS A 197 2.22 2.90 3.61
N MET A 198 3.21 3.61 3.07
CA MET A 198 3.20 5.07 3.01
C MET A 198 2.69 5.54 1.65
N ILE A 199 1.61 6.34 1.65
CA ILE A 199 1.06 7.02 0.48
C ILE A 199 1.42 8.49 0.60
N THR A 200 2.09 9.05 -0.40
CA THR A 200 2.36 10.49 -0.48
C THR A 200 1.60 11.08 -1.66
N VAL A 201 0.65 11.97 -1.40
CA VAL A 201 0.00 12.79 -2.42
C VAL A 201 0.78 14.09 -2.60
N THR A 202 0.96 14.55 -3.84
CA THR A 202 1.81 15.70 -4.17
C THR A 202 1.13 16.62 -5.17
N GLY A 203 1.10 17.90 -4.85
CA GLY A 203 0.54 18.99 -5.64
C GLY A 203 -0.11 20.03 -4.75
N GLU A 204 -0.22 21.26 -5.25
CA GLU A 204 -0.93 22.33 -4.54
C GLU A 204 -2.41 21.98 -4.41
N GLY A 205 -2.91 21.91 -3.17
CA GLY A 205 -4.29 21.51 -2.89
C GLY A 205 -4.54 19.99 -2.84
N ALA A 206 -3.49 19.14 -2.96
CA ALA A 206 -3.63 17.70 -2.79
C ALA A 206 -3.76 17.32 -1.29
N TYR A 207 -4.82 16.59 -0.94
CA TYR A 207 -5.04 16.07 0.42
C TYR A 207 -6.03 14.91 0.42
N ILE A 208 -6.13 14.20 1.54
CA ILE A 208 -7.17 13.19 1.82
C ILE A 208 -7.77 13.54 3.17
N GLY A 209 -9.10 13.62 3.23
CA GLY A 209 -9.83 13.99 4.45
C GLY A 209 -9.88 15.50 4.68
N LEU A 210 -9.18 16.03 5.69
CA LEU A 210 -9.23 17.45 6.03
C LEU A 210 -8.15 18.28 5.32
N ALA A 211 -8.56 19.29 4.56
CA ALA A 211 -7.67 20.17 3.81
C ALA A 211 -6.66 20.94 4.69
N LYS A 212 -6.97 21.17 5.96
CA LYS A 212 -6.06 21.84 6.89
C LYS A 212 -4.90 20.96 7.36
N ALA A 213 -5.10 19.62 7.37
CA ALA A 213 -4.19 18.71 8.05
C ALA A 213 -3.05 18.27 7.12
N HIS A 214 -1.81 18.42 7.60
CA HIS A 214 -0.59 17.98 6.91
C HIS A 214 0.47 17.49 7.93
N ASN A 215 1.58 16.94 7.47
CA ASN A 215 2.56 16.27 8.36
C ASN A 215 3.28 17.20 9.35
N THR A 216 3.08 18.49 9.29
CA THR A 216 3.71 19.46 10.20
C THR A 216 2.71 20.36 10.92
N GLY A 217 1.40 20.13 10.78
CA GLY A 217 0.38 20.94 11.44
C GLY A 217 -1.02 20.86 10.84
N GLU A 218 -1.83 21.86 11.16
CA GLU A 218 -3.23 22.00 10.75
C GLU A 218 -3.54 23.44 10.29
N ASP A 219 -2.69 24.04 9.46
CA ASP A 219 -2.85 25.41 8.97
C ASP A 219 -3.13 25.49 7.45
N GLY A 220 -3.32 24.34 6.81
CA GLY A 220 -3.55 24.24 5.37
C GLY A 220 -2.32 24.43 4.50
N ASN A 221 -1.13 24.60 5.08
CA ASN A 221 0.12 24.81 4.36
C ASN A 221 0.96 23.52 4.30
N SER A 222 0.57 22.60 3.45
CA SER A 222 1.21 21.29 3.33
C SER A 222 2.63 21.31 2.73
N GLY A 223 3.09 22.43 2.22
CA GLY A 223 4.35 22.48 1.46
C GLY A 223 4.29 21.71 0.14
N GLY A 224 3.09 21.35 -0.35
CA GLY A 224 2.86 20.69 -1.62
C GLY A 224 2.89 19.16 -1.57
N SER A 225 3.05 18.53 -0.41
CA SER A 225 2.92 17.07 -0.26
C SER A 225 2.46 16.66 1.13
N ILE A 226 1.65 15.60 1.20
CA ILE A 226 1.16 15.01 2.44
C ILE A 226 1.35 13.51 2.38
N THR A 227 1.91 12.93 3.45
CA THR A 227 2.15 11.50 3.57
C THR A 227 1.22 10.89 4.60
N TYR A 228 0.53 9.84 4.20
CA TYR A 228 -0.39 9.03 5.00
C TYR A 228 0.18 7.63 5.17
N GLU A 229 -0.16 6.96 6.27
CA GLU A 229 0.15 5.55 6.49
C GLU A 229 -1.12 4.70 6.39
N ILE A 230 -1.06 3.59 5.66
CA ILE A 230 -2.13 2.60 5.58
C ILE A 230 -2.14 1.79 6.88
N LEU A 231 -3.21 1.88 7.65
CA LEU A 231 -3.42 1.09 8.86
C LEU A 231 -4.16 -0.21 8.58
N GLU A 232 -5.19 -0.14 7.75
CA GLU A 232 -6.06 -1.26 7.41
C GLU A 232 -6.55 -1.12 5.98
N PHE A 233 -6.73 -2.25 5.30
CA PHE A 233 -7.31 -2.28 3.96
C PHE A 233 -8.04 -3.60 3.70
N SER A 234 -8.98 -3.53 2.76
CA SER A 234 -9.67 -4.67 2.15
C SER A 234 -10.07 -4.28 0.71
N SER A 235 -10.77 -5.16 0.01
CA SER A 235 -11.30 -4.83 -1.32
C SER A 235 -12.29 -3.64 -1.33
N THR A 236 -12.86 -3.27 -0.19
CA THR A 236 -13.90 -2.24 -0.07
C THR A 236 -13.58 -1.14 0.95
N LYS A 237 -12.54 -1.29 1.76
CA LYS A 237 -12.17 -0.35 2.82
C LYS A 237 -10.70 -0.02 2.80
N LEU A 238 -10.39 1.24 3.08
CA LEU A 238 -9.03 1.74 3.26
C LEU A 238 -9.03 2.69 4.46
N ARG A 239 -8.23 2.38 5.48
CA ARG A 239 -8.02 3.25 6.65
C ARG A 239 -6.62 3.84 6.60
N LEU A 240 -6.56 5.16 6.60
CA LEU A 240 -5.33 5.93 6.55
C LEU A 240 -5.13 6.72 7.84
N THR A 241 -3.88 6.93 8.22
CA THR A 241 -3.55 7.87 9.30
C THR A 241 -2.53 8.90 8.85
N LEU A 242 -2.66 10.09 9.38
CA LEU A 242 -1.77 11.23 9.18
C LEU A 242 -1.21 11.68 10.54
N ASP A 243 0.10 11.59 10.71
CA ASP A 243 0.80 12.22 11.83
C ASP A 243 1.04 13.71 11.51
N PHE A 244 0.45 14.60 12.32
CA PHE A 244 0.56 16.03 12.08
C PHE A 244 1.40 16.80 13.10
N CYS A 245 2.08 16.09 14.03
CA CYS A 245 2.91 16.72 15.05
C CYS A 245 4.19 15.95 15.42
N ASN A 246 4.72 15.13 14.51
CA ASN A 246 5.90 14.29 14.74
C ASN A 246 5.74 13.26 15.88
N GLY A 247 4.63 12.57 15.92
CA GLY A 247 4.28 11.57 16.92
C GLY A 247 3.43 12.14 18.06
N GLY A 248 2.28 11.52 18.31
CA GLY A 248 1.35 11.88 19.38
C GLY A 248 0.14 12.71 18.95
N CYS A 249 -0.02 13.03 17.65
CA CYS A 249 -1.21 13.69 17.10
C CYS A 249 -1.55 13.06 15.76
N PHE A 250 -2.67 12.33 15.68
CA PHE A 250 -3.01 11.58 14.50
C PHE A 250 -4.44 11.83 14.05
N TRP A 251 -4.60 12.24 12.80
CA TRP A 251 -5.86 12.08 12.09
C TRP A 251 -5.95 10.68 11.51
N THR A 252 -7.11 10.06 11.62
CA THR A 252 -7.42 8.78 10.97
C THR A 252 -8.64 8.96 10.08
N TYR A 253 -8.56 8.51 8.85
CA TYR A 253 -9.58 8.62 7.82
C TYR A 253 -10.04 7.23 7.40
N ASP A 254 -11.34 6.99 7.43
CA ASP A 254 -11.97 5.79 6.90
C ASP A 254 -12.52 6.08 5.50
N LEU A 255 -12.11 5.28 4.53
CA LEU A 255 -12.50 5.39 3.15
C LEU A 255 -13.20 4.11 2.69
N VAL A 256 -14.22 4.25 1.84
CA VAL A 256 -14.93 3.14 1.21
C VAL A 256 -14.82 3.21 -0.29
N LYS A 257 -14.61 2.06 -0.92
CA LYS A 257 -14.45 1.97 -2.38
C LYS A 257 -15.76 2.22 -3.08
N GLN A 258 -15.70 2.98 -4.18
CA GLN A 258 -16.84 3.30 -5.05
C GLN A 258 -16.95 2.34 -6.23
#